data_d094eed2f113b697b7bb7f55aca0a63f
#
_entry.id   d094eed2f113b697b7bb7f55aca0a63f
#
_cell.length_a   1.000
_cell.length_b   1.000
_cell.length_c   1.000
_cell.angle_alpha   90.00
_cell.angle_beta   90.00
_cell.angle_gamma   90.00
#
_symmetry.space_group_name_H-M   'P 1'
#
loop_
_entity.id
_entity.type
_entity.pdbx_description
1 polymer ?
#
loop_
_entity_poly.entity_id
_entity_poly.type
_entity_poly.pdbx_seq_one_letter_code
_entity_poly.pdbx_strand_id
1 'polypeptide(L)'
;MKFIIKLFPEITIKSQSVRLRFIKILTGNIRNVLKHNDETLAVVRHWDNIEVRAKDENQRLAIRDALTRIPGIHHILEVEDVPFTDMHDIFEKALVQYRDQLEGKTFCVRVKRRGKHDFSSIDVERYVGGGLNQHIESARVKLTNPDVTVHLEVEDDRLLLIKGRYEGIGGFPIGTQEDVLSLISGGFDSGVSSYMLMRRGCRVHYCFFNLGGAAHEIGVRQVAHYLWNRFGSSHRVRFVAINFEPVVGEILEKIDDGQMGVILKRMMVRAASKVAERYGVQALVTGEALGQVSSQTLTNLRLIDNVSDTLILRPLISYDKEHIINLARQIGTEDFARTMPEYCGVISKSPTVKAV
;
A
#
# COMPACT_ATOMS: atom_id res chain seq x y z
N MET A 1 -1.15 -0.67 -24.18
CA MET A 1 -1.97 -1.05 -23.01
C MET A 1 -2.53 0.19 -22.32
N LYS A 2 -3.67 0.03 -21.65
CA LYS A 2 -4.34 1.11 -20.94
C LYS A 2 -4.85 0.59 -19.58
N PHE A 3 -4.61 1.36 -18.52
CA PHE A 3 -5.14 1.08 -17.19
C PHE A 3 -5.95 2.27 -16.70
N ILE A 4 -7.10 2.00 -16.09
CA ILE A 4 -7.92 2.99 -15.40
C ILE A 4 -7.75 2.80 -13.90
N ILE A 5 -7.25 3.83 -13.23
CA ILE A 5 -6.98 3.83 -11.79
C ILE A 5 -8.19 4.38 -11.07
N LYS A 6 -8.78 3.58 -10.21
CA LYS A 6 -9.89 3.97 -9.35
C LYS A 6 -9.37 4.39 -7.97
N LEU A 7 -9.84 5.53 -7.52
CA LEU A 7 -9.39 6.15 -6.27
C LEU A 7 -9.93 5.41 -5.06
N PHE A 8 -9.16 5.42 -3.97
CA PHE A 8 -9.64 4.91 -2.69
C PHE A 8 -10.89 5.70 -2.22
N PRO A 9 -11.94 5.02 -1.76
CA PRO A 9 -13.23 5.65 -1.47
C PRO A 9 -13.16 6.85 -0.51
N GLU A 10 -12.31 6.80 0.51
CA GLU A 10 -12.11 7.93 1.43
C GLU A 10 -11.58 9.21 0.75
N ILE A 11 -10.96 9.10 -0.42
CA ILE A 11 -10.55 10.26 -1.22
C ILE A 11 -11.75 10.89 -1.90
N THR A 12 -12.66 10.06 -2.40
CA THR A 12 -13.81 10.51 -3.21
C THR A 12 -14.86 11.27 -2.39
N ILE A 13 -14.95 11.00 -1.08
CA ILE A 13 -15.89 11.69 -0.16
C ILE A 13 -15.35 13.01 0.42
N LYS A 14 -14.07 13.34 0.17
CA LYS A 14 -13.49 14.61 0.62
C LYS A 14 -14.05 15.80 -0.16
N SER A 15 -13.89 17.01 0.39
CA SER A 15 -14.22 18.23 -0.32
C SER A 15 -13.51 18.30 -1.68
N GLN A 16 -14.10 19.02 -2.64
CA GLN A 16 -13.56 19.08 -4.00
C GLN A 16 -12.10 19.54 -4.05
N SER A 17 -11.73 20.56 -3.28
CA SER A 17 -10.35 21.08 -3.24
C SER A 17 -9.36 20.05 -2.71
N VAL A 18 -9.71 19.34 -1.63
CA VAL A 18 -8.88 18.29 -1.04
C VAL A 18 -8.75 17.09 -1.99
N ARG A 19 -9.86 16.68 -2.58
CA ARG A 19 -9.86 15.57 -3.56
C ARG A 19 -8.97 15.89 -4.76
N LEU A 20 -9.08 17.08 -5.34
CA LEU A 20 -8.23 17.49 -6.47
C LEU A 20 -6.75 17.53 -6.10
N ARG A 21 -6.42 17.98 -4.89
CA ARG A 21 -5.04 17.93 -4.37
C ARG A 21 -4.53 16.51 -4.27
N PHE A 22 -5.32 15.59 -3.71
CA PHE A 22 -4.94 14.18 -3.56
C PHE A 22 -4.75 13.49 -4.91
N ILE A 23 -5.65 13.74 -5.87
CA ILE A 23 -5.54 13.21 -7.24
C ILE A 23 -4.26 13.74 -7.92
N LYS A 24 -3.95 15.02 -7.75
CA LYS A 24 -2.73 15.62 -8.30
C LYS A 24 -1.47 14.94 -7.73
N ILE A 25 -1.42 14.74 -6.42
CA ILE A 25 -0.31 14.05 -5.74
C ILE A 25 -0.20 12.61 -6.23
N LEU A 26 -1.30 11.87 -6.28
CA LEU A 26 -1.32 10.49 -6.76
C LEU A 26 -0.83 10.38 -8.21
N THR A 27 -1.27 11.28 -9.08
CA THR A 27 -0.81 11.34 -10.48
C THR A 27 0.70 11.51 -10.56
N GLY A 28 1.28 12.40 -9.75
CA GLY A 28 2.73 12.58 -9.65
C GLY A 28 3.44 11.34 -9.13
N ASN A 29 2.89 10.69 -8.10
CA ASN A 29 3.44 9.46 -7.54
C ASN A 29 3.46 8.33 -8.56
N ILE A 30 2.39 8.14 -9.32
CA ILE A 30 2.31 7.14 -10.39
C ILE A 30 3.41 7.38 -11.44
N ARG A 31 3.58 8.62 -11.89
CA ARG A 31 4.66 8.97 -12.83
C ARG A 31 6.04 8.64 -12.27
N ASN A 32 6.29 9.01 -11.02
CA ASN A 32 7.58 8.77 -10.37
C ASN A 32 7.90 7.28 -10.22
N VAL A 33 6.91 6.47 -9.89
CA VAL A 33 7.08 5.01 -9.76
C VAL A 33 7.31 4.35 -11.11
N LEU A 34 6.56 4.72 -12.14
CA LEU A 34 6.53 4.04 -13.43
C LEU A 34 7.54 4.57 -14.47
N LYS A 35 8.18 5.70 -14.23
CA LYS A 35 9.09 6.36 -15.20
C LYS A 35 10.21 5.48 -15.75
N HIS A 36 10.60 4.43 -15.02
CA HIS A 36 11.65 3.51 -15.43
C HIS A 36 11.11 2.29 -16.21
N ASN A 37 9.81 2.11 -16.27
CA ASN A 37 9.19 1.00 -16.98
C ASN A 37 8.98 1.28 -18.47
N ASP A 38 8.53 2.49 -18.79
CA ASP A 38 8.26 2.90 -20.17
C ASP A 38 8.42 4.42 -20.28
N GLU A 39 9.34 4.88 -21.12
CA GLU A 39 9.59 6.31 -21.36
C GLU A 39 8.41 6.99 -22.08
N THR A 40 7.59 6.22 -22.79
CA THR A 40 6.40 6.70 -23.51
C THR A 40 5.17 6.75 -22.66
N LEU A 41 5.29 6.41 -21.37
CA LEU A 41 4.18 6.33 -20.42
C LEU A 41 3.49 7.69 -20.28
N ALA A 42 2.17 7.68 -20.49
CA ALA A 42 1.31 8.83 -20.26
C ALA A 42 0.39 8.58 -19.07
N VAL A 43 0.37 9.53 -18.15
CA VAL A 43 -0.53 9.52 -16.98
C VAL A 43 -1.46 10.71 -17.10
N VAL A 44 -2.74 10.46 -17.35
CA VAL A 44 -3.76 11.47 -17.59
C VAL A 44 -4.73 11.52 -16.41
N ARG A 45 -4.88 12.70 -15.84
CA ARG A 45 -5.80 12.94 -14.74
C ARG A 45 -7.19 13.29 -15.26
N HIS A 46 -8.20 12.58 -14.77
CA HIS A 46 -9.61 12.91 -14.92
C HIS A 46 -10.19 13.37 -13.57
N TRP A 47 -11.46 13.75 -13.56
CA TRP A 47 -12.10 14.27 -12.34
C TRP A 47 -12.36 13.17 -11.28
N ASP A 48 -12.52 11.91 -11.68
CA ASP A 48 -12.88 10.76 -10.84
C ASP A 48 -11.93 9.56 -10.96
N ASN A 49 -10.95 9.65 -11.87
CA ASN A 49 -9.99 8.57 -12.09
C ASN A 49 -8.69 9.09 -12.70
N ILE A 50 -7.71 8.21 -12.78
CA ILE A 50 -6.44 8.46 -13.46
C ILE A 50 -6.27 7.37 -14.53
N GLU A 51 -5.85 7.77 -15.72
CA GLU A 51 -5.58 6.87 -16.83
C GLU A 51 -4.08 6.74 -17.06
N VAL A 52 -3.60 5.51 -17.17
CA VAL A 52 -2.22 5.19 -17.51
C VAL A 52 -2.18 4.51 -18.86
N ARG A 53 -1.44 5.08 -19.81
CA ARG A 53 -1.18 4.51 -21.12
C ARG A 53 0.29 4.20 -21.28
N ALA A 54 0.61 3.02 -21.79
CA ALA A 54 1.97 2.60 -22.09
C ALA A 54 1.98 1.84 -23.43
N LYS A 55 3.11 1.88 -24.14
CA LYS A 55 3.27 1.24 -25.45
C LYS A 55 4.05 -0.07 -25.36
N ASP A 56 4.95 -0.19 -24.43
CA ASP A 56 5.77 -1.39 -24.27
C ASP A 56 4.97 -2.52 -23.60
N GLU A 57 4.43 -3.42 -24.38
CA GLU A 57 3.66 -4.57 -23.91
C GLU A 57 4.48 -5.54 -23.03
N ASN A 58 5.80 -5.54 -23.14
CA ASN A 58 6.66 -6.34 -22.27
C ASN A 58 6.64 -5.84 -20.81
N GLN A 59 6.29 -4.57 -20.59
CA GLN A 59 6.18 -3.96 -19.27
C GLN A 59 4.79 -4.10 -18.62
N ARG A 60 3.84 -4.75 -19.28
CA ARG A 60 2.45 -4.85 -18.81
C ARG A 60 2.35 -5.39 -17.39
N LEU A 61 2.97 -6.54 -17.12
CA LEU A 61 2.90 -7.18 -15.80
C LEU A 61 3.61 -6.36 -14.72
N ALA A 62 4.76 -5.76 -15.06
CA ALA A 62 5.51 -4.92 -14.14
C ALA A 62 4.75 -3.63 -13.79
N ILE A 63 4.14 -2.97 -14.77
CA ILE A 63 3.33 -1.77 -14.57
C ILE A 63 2.09 -2.11 -13.73
N ARG A 64 1.38 -3.18 -14.05
CA ARG A 64 0.21 -3.63 -13.31
C ARG A 64 0.55 -3.91 -11.84
N ASP A 65 1.61 -4.66 -11.60
CA ASP A 65 2.06 -4.99 -10.26
C ASP A 65 2.47 -3.73 -9.49
N ALA A 66 3.22 -2.83 -10.09
CA ALA A 66 3.60 -1.56 -9.46
C ALA A 66 2.38 -0.70 -9.09
N LEU A 67 1.38 -0.59 -9.96
CA LEU A 67 0.16 0.18 -9.71
C LEU A 67 -0.63 -0.36 -8.51
N THR A 68 -0.68 -1.67 -8.31
CA THR A 68 -1.39 -2.27 -7.16
C THR A 68 -0.75 -1.96 -5.81
N ARG A 69 0.50 -1.46 -5.79
CA ARG A 69 1.27 -1.17 -4.58
C ARG A 69 1.41 0.32 -4.26
N ILE A 70 0.80 1.19 -5.05
CA ILE A 70 0.88 2.64 -4.83
C ILE A 70 -0.24 3.05 -3.87
N PRO A 71 0.08 3.67 -2.71
CA PRO A 71 -0.92 4.19 -1.79
C PRO A 71 -1.85 5.19 -2.46
N GLY A 72 -3.15 5.04 -2.22
CA GLY A 72 -4.22 5.85 -2.82
C GLY A 72 -5.03 5.15 -3.90
N ILE A 73 -4.53 4.04 -4.42
CA ILE A 73 -5.20 3.26 -5.46
C ILE A 73 -6.07 2.18 -4.83
N HIS A 74 -7.39 2.24 -5.10
CA HIS A 74 -8.34 1.22 -4.66
C HIS A 74 -8.26 -0.02 -5.52
N HIS A 75 -8.44 0.14 -6.83
CA HIS A 75 -8.26 -0.92 -7.81
C HIS A 75 -7.90 -0.33 -9.18
N ILE A 76 -7.37 -1.16 -10.04
CA ILE A 76 -7.09 -0.83 -11.43
C ILE A 76 -7.91 -1.70 -12.36
N LEU A 77 -8.36 -1.10 -13.45
CA LEU A 77 -8.99 -1.81 -14.56
C LEU A 77 -8.01 -1.83 -15.74
N GLU A 78 -7.62 -3.01 -16.16
CA GLU A 78 -6.92 -3.18 -17.42
C GLU A 78 -7.94 -3.19 -18.54
N VAL A 79 -7.82 -2.27 -19.50
CA VAL A 79 -8.83 -2.08 -20.54
C VAL A 79 -8.22 -2.13 -21.92
N GLU A 80 -9.00 -2.61 -22.87
CA GLU A 80 -8.77 -2.47 -24.29
C GLU A 80 -9.73 -1.43 -24.83
N ASP A 81 -9.19 -0.42 -25.50
CA ASP A 81 -9.93 0.71 -26.07
C ASP A 81 -9.93 0.57 -27.59
N VAL A 82 -11.08 0.21 -28.14
CA VAL A 82 -11.26 -0.07 -29.56
C VAL A 82 -12.42 0.71 -30.15
N PRO A 83 -12.37 1.10 -31.43
CA PRO A 83 -13.54 1.66 -32.09
C PRO A 83 -14.61 0.59 -32.29
N PHE A 84 -15.85 1.01 -32.41
CA PHE A 84 -16.96 0.14 -32.85
C PHE A 84 -17.85 0.85 -33.84
N THR A 85 -18.57 0.08 -34.66
CA THR A 85 -19.47 0.62 -35.69
C THR A 85 -20.94 0.56 -35.30
N ASP A 86 -21.36 -0.55 -34.65
CA ASP A 86 -22.75 -0.79 -34.27
C ASP A 86 -22.81 -1.77 -33.05
N MET A 87 -24.03 -2.10 -32.62
CA MET A 87 -24.23 -3.06 -31.52
C MET A 87 -23.71 -4.46 -31.81
N HIS A 88 -23.76 -4.87 -33.08
CA HIS A 88 -23.26 -6.19 -33.48
C HIS A 88 -21.74 -6.26 -33.38
N ASP A 89 -21.04 -5.22 -33.79
CA ASP A 89 -19.59 -5.10 -33.65
C ASP A 89 -19.16 -5.09 -32.17
N ILE A 90 -19.94 -4.43 -31.28
CA ILE A 90 -19.74 -4.51 -29.83
C ILE A 90 -19.84 -5.97 -29.35
N PHE A 91 -20.87 -6.70 -29.79
CA PHE A 91 -21.04 -8.11 -29.45
C PHE A 91 -19.87 -8.97 -29.95
N GLU A 92 -19.45 -8.82 -31.20
CA GLU A 92 -18.33 -9.60 -31.76
C GLU A 92 -17.04 -9.40 -30.99
N LYS A 93 -16.72 -8.14 -30.62
CA LYS A 93 -15.55 -7.80 -29.78
C LYS A 93 -15.66 -8.37 -28.39
N ALA A 94 -16.84 -8.29 -27.77
CA ALA A 94 -17.08 -8.90 -26.47
C ALA A 94 -16.96 -10.43 -26.52
N LEU A 95 -17.44 -11.07 -27.57
CA LEU A 95 -17.34 -12.52 -27.75
C LEU A 95 -15.87 -12.97 -27.82
N VAL A 96 -15.05 -12.28 -28.61
CA VAL A 96 -13.61 -12.57 -28.70
C VAL A 96 -12.92 -12.41 -27.33
N GLN A 97 -13.22 -11.35 -26.61
CA GLN A 97 -12.57 -11.03 -25.34
C GLN A 97 -12.99 -11.97 -24.20
N TYR A 98 -14.25 -12.38 -24.15
CA TYR A 98 -14.80 -13.04 -22.96
C TYR A 98 -15.13 -14.52 -23.16
N ARG A 99 -15.05 -15.08 -24.37
CA ARG A 99 -15.40 -16.49 -24.65
C ARG A 99 -14.82 -17.46 -23.64
N ASP A 100 -13.50 -17.46 -23.48
CA ASP A 100 -12.79 -18.40 -22.61
C ASP A 100 -13.14 -18.22 -21.13
N GLN A 101 -13.44 -16.97 -20.74
CA GLN A 101 -13.81 -16.66 -19.34
C GLN A 101 -15.22 -17.11 -18.99
N LEU A 102 -16.11 -17.24 -19.98
CA LEU A 102 -17.52 -17.57 -19.80
C LEU A 102 -17.84 -19.06 -19.95
N GLU A 103 -16.92 -19.85 -20.50
CA GLU A 103 -17.14 -21.29 -20.66
C GLU A 103 -17.47 -21.97 -19.33
N GLY A 104 -18.60 -22.67 -19.28
CA GLY A 104 -19.07 -23.39 -18.10
C GLY A 104 -19.59 -22.51 -16.96
N LYS A 105 -19.76 -21.20 -17.19
CA LYS A 105 -20.12 -20.25 -16.12
C LYS A 105 -21.45 -19.53 -16.38
N THR A 106 -21.99 -19.02 -15.30
CA THR A 106 -23.11 -18.06 -15.39
C THR A 106 -22.57 -16.64 -15.50
N PHE A 107 -23.25 -15.80 -16.25
CA PHE A 107 -22.79 -14.43 -16.49
C PHE A 107 -23.94 -13.43 -16.61
N CYS A 108 -23.60 -12.15 -16.44
CA CYS A 108 -24.44 -11.03 -16.89
C CYS A 108 -23.56 -9.98 -17.59
N VAL A 109 -24.21 -9.14 -18.38
CA VAL A 109 -23.55 -7.99 -19.03
C VAL A 109 -24.00 -6.71 -18.34
N ARG A 110 -23.06 -5.80 -18.06
CA ARG A 110 -23.31 -4.48 -17.53
C ARG A 110 -22.62 -3.43 -18.39
N VAL A 111 -23.38 -2.45 -18.83
CA VAL A 111 -22.92 -1.44 -19.76
C VAL A 111 -23.03 -0.06 -19.16
N LYS A 112 -21.93 0.67 -19.15
CA LYS A 112 -21.92 2.13 -18.93
C LYS A 112 -21.85 2.80 -20.29
N ARG A 113 -22.71 3.80 -20.52
CA ARG A 113 -22.76 4.53 -21.78
C ARG A 113 -22.63 6.03 -21.54
N ARG A 114 -21.79 6.67 -22.34
CA ARG A 114 -21.65 8.13 -22.45
C ARG A 114 -21.74 8.52 -23.92
N GLY A 115 -22.21 9.73 -24.18
CA GLY A 115 -22.39 10.23 -25.55
C GLY A 115 -23.79 9.98 -26.11
N LYS A 116 -23.97 10.31 -27.40
CA LYS A 116 -25.25 10.18 -28.14
C LYS A 116 -25.22 8.94 -29.00
N HIS A 117 -26.19 8.06 -28.79
CA HIS A 117 -26.37 6.81 -29.57
C HIS A 117 -27.83 6.53 -29.77
N ASP A 118 -28.16 5.75 -30.78
CA ASP A 118 -29.53 5.32 -31.14
C ASP A 118 -30.01 4.20 -30.21
N PHE A 119 -29.19 3.73 -29.27
CA PHE A 119 -29.45 2.64 -28.34
C PHE A 119 -29.18 3.07 -26.88
N SER A 120 -29.86 2.40 -25.96
CA SER A 120 -29.61 2.55 -24.53
C SER A 120 -28.59 1.53 -24.00
N SER A 121 -28.08 1.74 -22.77
CA SER A 121 -27.22 0.75 -22.11
C SER A 121 -27.89 -0.63 -21.99
N ILE A 122 -29.19 -0.64 -21.70
CA ILE A 122 -29.99 -1.88 -21.57
C ILE A 122 -30.10 -2.60 -22.91
N ASP A 123 -30.21 -1.87 -24.02
CA ASP A 123 -30.26 -2.47 -25.33
C ASP A 123 -28.97 -3.22 -25.65
N VAL A 124 -27.82 -2.61 -25.34
CA VAL A 124 -26.51 -3.25 -25.50
C VAL A 124 -26.38 -4.45 -24.56
N GLU A 125 -26.78 -4.33 -23.30
CA GLU A 125 -26.74 -5.45 -22.32
C GLU A 125 -27.53 -6.66 -22.82
N ARG A 126 -28.73 -6.43 -23.37
CA ARG A 126 -29.60 -7.48 -23.90
C ARG A 126 -29.02 -8.09 -25.17
N TYR A 127 -28.57 -7.25 -26.11
CA TYR A 127 -28.03 -7.71 -27.39
C TYR A 127 -26.75 -8.53 -27.18
N VAL A 128 -25.79 -8.01 -26.43
CA VAL A 128 -24.52 -8.68 -26.15
C VAL A 128 -24.75 -9.93 -25.28
N GLY A 129 -25.56 -9.80 -24.23
CA GLY A 129 -25.88 -10.94 -23.34
C GLY A 129 -26.58 -12.08 -24.08
N GLY A 130 -27.55 -11.78 -24.92
CA GLY A 130 -28.22 -12.75 -25.79
C GLY A 130 -27.27 -13.41 -26.77
N GLY A 131 -26.43 -12.61 -27.46
CA GLY A 131 -25.43 -13.12 -28.41
C GLY A 131 -24.39 -14.03 -27.73
N LEU A 132 -23.84 -13.65 -26.59
CA LEU A 132 -22.91 -14.48 -25.82
C LEU A 132 -23.54 -15.79 -25.38
N ASN A 133 -24.80 -15.76 -24.90
CA ASN A 133 -25.54 -16.95 -24.50
C ASN A 133 -25.83 -17.93 -25.66
N GLN A 134 -26.00 -17.42 -26.85
CA GLN A 134 -26.22 -18.23 -28.09
C GLN A 134 -24.93 -18.84 -28.65
N HIS A 135 -23.79 -18.11 -28.54
CA HIS A 135 -22.54 -18.51 -29.18
C HIS A 135 -21.58 -19.26 -28.24
N ILE A 136 -21.88 -19.30 -26.94
CA ILE A 136 -21.10 -20.06 -25.93
C ILE A 136 -22.04 -21.07 -25.29
N GLU A 137 -22.05 -22.31 -25.81
CA GLU A 137 -23.00 -23.34 -25.42
C GLU A 137 -23.04 -23.66 -23.93
N SER A 138 -21.89 -23.57 -23.27
CA SER A 138 -21.72 -23.87 -21.85
C SER A 138 -22.02 -22.71 -20.93
N ALA A 139 -22.20 -21.48 -21.46
CA ALA A 139 -22.51 -20.29 -20.67
C ALA A 139 -24.01 -20.09 -20.49
N ARG A 140 -24.42 -19.50 -19.37
CA ARG A 140 -25.85 -19.17 -19.09
C ARG A 140 -25.96 -17.79 -18.47
N VAL A 141 -26.96 -17.03 -18.94
CA VAL A 141 -27.27 -15.71 -18.38
C VAL A 141 -27.88 -15.87 -16.98
N LYS A 142 -27.32 -15.13 -16.01
CA LYS A 142 -27.83 -15.03 -14.64
C LYS A 142 -27.66 -13.60 -14.16
N LEU A 143 -28.75 -12.89 -13.95
CA LEU A 143 -28.73 -11.45 -13.65
C LEU A 143 -28.35 -11.13 -12.19
N THR A 144 -28.55 -12.10 -11.29
CA THR A 144 -28.26 -11.94 -9.85
C THR A 144 -27.19 -12.93 -9.43
N ASN A 145 -26.11 -12.44 -8.84
CA ASN A 145 -24.96 -13.25 -8.41
C ASN A 145 -24.43 -14.19 -9.50
N PRO A 146 -24.05 -13.68 -10.69
CA PRO A 146 -23.39 -14.48 -11.72
C PRO A 146 -21.97 -14.83 -11.32
N ASP A 147 -21.40 -15.86 -11.93
CA ASP A 147 -19.96 -16.19 -11.76
C ASP A 147 -19.05 -15.13 -12.39
N VAL A 148 -19.49 -14.54 -13.51
CA VAL A 148 -18.76 -13.52 -14.26
C VAL A 148 -19.68 -12.36 -14.61
N THR A 149 -19.24 -11.14 -14.41
CA THR A 149 -19.88 -9.94 -14.93
C THR A 149 -19.03 -9.37 -16.07
N VAL A 150 -19.62 -9.33 -17.27
CA VAL A 150 -19.01 -8.69 -18.45
C VAL A 150 -19.27 -7.20 -18.36
N HIS A 151 -18.23 -6.42 -18.11
CA HIS A 151 -18.30 -4.97 -18.04
C HIS A 151 -17.86 -4.34 -19.35
N LEU A 152 -18.73 -3.54 -19.95
CA LEU A 152 -18.48 -2.77 -21.16
C LEU A 152 -18.71 -1.28 -20.85
N GLU A 153 -17.83 -0.42 -21.36
CA GLU A 153 -18.08 1.03 -21.37
C GLU A 153 -18.10 1.51 -22.82
N VAL A 154 -19.15 2.22 -23.18
CA VAL A 154 -19.34 2.81 -24.51
C VAL A 154 -19.23 4.33 -24.35
N GLU A 155 -18.28 4.94 -25.05
CA GLU A 155 -18.06 6.38 -25.03
C GLU A 155 -17.89 6.88 -26.46
N ASP A 156 -18.90 7.62 -26.94
CA ASP A 156 -19.01 8.05 -28.34
C ASP A 156 -18.84 6.86 -29.32
N ASP A 157 -17.78 6.83 -30.11
CA ASP A 157 -17.44 5.75 -31.07
C ASP A 157 -16.42 4.73 -30.52
N ARG A 158 -16.15 4.79 -29.21
CA ARG A 158 -15.16 3.92 -28.54
C ARG A 158 -15.82 2.93 -27.60
N LEU A 159 -15.32 1.70 -27.65
CA LEU A 159 -15.68 0.62 -26.74
C LEU A 159 -14.49 0.30 -25.83
N LEU A 160 -14.71 0.37 -24.54
CA LEU A 160 -13.75 -0.08 -23.52
C LEU A 160 -14.15 -1.49 -23.06
N LEU A 161 -13.29 -2.44 -23.38
CA LEU A 161 -13.40 -3.83 -22.92
C LEU A 161 -12.52 -3.99 -21.67
N ILE A 162 -13.12 -4.38 -20.56
CA ILE A 162 -12.39 -4.60 -19.33
C ILE A 162 -11.78 -6.00 -19.33
N LYS A 163 -10.47 -6.08 -19.49
CA LYS A 163 -9.70 -7.33 -19.51
C LYS A 163 -9.48 -7.92 -18.13
N GLY A 164 -9.36 -7.08 -17.12
CA GLY A 164 -9.09 -7.51 -15.76
C GLY A 164 -9.28 -6.39 -14.75
N ARG A 165 -9.54 -6.79 -13.51
CA ARG A 165 -9.60 -5.93 -12.34
C ARG A 165 -8.61 -6.43 -11.29
N TYR A 166 -7.79 -5.53 -10.78
CA TYR A 166 -6.77 -5.85 -9.79
C TYR A 166 -6.89 -4.91 -8.61
N GLU A 167 -6.97 -5.48 -7.41
CA GLU A 167 -7.10 -4.70 -6.18
C GLU A 167 -5.77 -4.00 -5.85
N GLY A 168 -5.88 -2.73 -5.43
CA GLY A 168 -4.77 -1.96 -4.90
C GLY A 168 -4.74 -2.00 -3.38
N ILE A 169 -3.71 -1.40 -2.80
CA ILE A 169 -3.58 -1.33 -1.33
C ILE A 169 -4.50 -0.28 -0.69
N GLY A 170 -5.12 0.58 -1.47
CA GLY A 170 -5.96 1.66 -0.97
C GLY A 170 -5.18 2.73 -0.19
N GLY A 171 -5.82 3.37 0.76
CA GLY A 171 -5.22 4.41 1.57
C GLY A 171 -5.13 5.76 0.89
N PHE A 172 -4.16 6.58 1.30
CA PHE A 172 -3.94 7.91 0.75
C PHE A 172 -2.60 8.01 0.02
N PRO A 173 -2.50 8.83 -1.02
CA PRO A 173 -1.24 9.06 -1.72
C PRO A 173 -0.15 9.59 -0.78
N ILE A 174 1.06 9.05 -0.89
CA ILE A 174 2.21 9.57 -0.14
C ILE A 174 2.44 11.03 -0.50
N GLY A 175 2.61 11.88 0.51
CA GLY A 175 2.71 13.32 0.37
C GLY A 175 1.42 14.07 0.69
N THR A 176 0.33 13.35 1.02
CA THR A 176 -0.90 13.97 1.54
C THR A 176 -0.83 14.26 3.02
N GLN A 177 0.05 13.59 3.75
CA GLN A 177 0.44 13.85 5.14
C GLN A 177 1.92 14.20 5.22
N GLU A 178 2.33 14.73 6.36
CA GLU A 178 3.71 15.10 6.65
C GLU A 178 4.60 13.86 6.77
N ASP A 179 5.91 14.09 6.72
CA ASP A 179 6.92 13.05 6.89
C ASP A 179 6.91 12.50 8.31
N VAL A 180 7.23 11.22 8.44
CA VAL A 180 7.42 10.55 9.73
C VAL A 180 8.76 9.82 9.77
N LEU A 181 9.29 9.61 10.97
CA LEU A 181 10.50 8.85 11.22
C LEU A 181 10.14 7.52 11.91
N SER A 182 10.26 6.42 11.20
CA SER A 182 9.98 5.09 11.75
C SER A 182 11.23 4.48 12.38
N LEU A 183 11.08 4.04 13.64
CA LEU A 183 12.11 3.28 14.33
C LEU A 183 12.05 1.83 13.84
N ILE A 184 12.97 1.46 12.97
CA ILE A 184 12.99 0.16 12.31
C ILE A 184 14.01 -0.77 12.96
N SER A 185 13.60 -1.99 13.28
CA SER A 185 14.44 -3.01 13.90
C SER A 185 14.67 -4.25 13.03
N GLY A 186 13.91 -4.37 11.95
CA GLY A 186 13.89 -5.55 11.08
C GLY A 186 12.96 -6.67 11.55
N GLY A 187 12.34 -6.55 12.73
CA GLY A 187 11.29 -7.47 13.20
C GLY A 187 9.95 -7.26 12.52
N PHE A 188 8.96 -8.09 12.87
CA PHE A 188 7.61 -8.04 12.30
C PHE A 188 6.94 -6.69 12.48
N ASP A 189 7.00 -6.15 13.67
CA ASP A 189 6.17 -5.02 14.10
C ASP A 189 6.60 -3.71 13.42
N SER A 190 7.90 -3.43 13.35
CA SER A 190 8.42 -2.18 12.77
C SER A 190 8.23 -2.09 11.25
N GLY A 191 8.31 -3.20 10.54
CA GLY A 191 8.01 -3.26 9.11
C GLY A 191 6.54 -2.96 8.81
N VAL A 192 5.64 -3.61 9.55
CA VAL A 192 4.19 -3.42 9.40
C VAL A 192 3.77 -2.00 9.78
N SER A 193 4.25 -1.46 10.91
CA SER A 193 3.92 -0.10 11.32
C SER A 193 4.42 0.96 10.32
N SER A 194 5.59 0.76 9.74
CA SER A 194 6.11 1.62 8.66
C SER A 194 5.20 1.60 7.43
N TYR A 195 4.80 0.41 6.98
CA TYR A 195 3.86 0.25 5.87
C TYR A 195 2.52 0.94 6.13
N MET A 196 1.97 0.79 7.33
CA MET A 196 0.68 1.40 7.68
C MET A 196 0.69 2.92 7.54
N LEU A 197 1.79 3.58 7.90
CA LEU A 197 1.93 5.03 7.74
C LEU A 197 2.14 5.44 6.27
N MET A 198 2.86 4.65 5.46
CA MET A 198 2.92 4.87 4.01
C MET A 198 1.53 4.81 3.39
N ARG A 199 0.75 3.81 3.78
CA ARG A 199 -0.63 3.63 3.31
C ARG A 199 -1.56 4.78 3.75
N ARG A 200 -1.25 5.50 4.83
CA ARG A 200 -1.99 6.69 5.27
C ARG A 200 -1.47 8.00 4.66
N GLY A 201 -0.52 7.93 3.75
CA GLY A 201 -0.05 9.07 2.96
C GLY A 201 1.18 9.77 3.52
N CYS A 202 1.88 9.18 4.49
CA CYS A 202 3.14 9.70 5.03
C CYS A 202 4.33 9.24 4.20
N ARG A 203 5.28 10.13 3.95
CA ARG A 203 6.63 9.74 3.55
C ARG A 203 7.37 9.24 4.79
N VAL A 204 7.78 7.97 4.77
CA VAL A 204 8.39 7.31 5.91
C VAL A 204 9.91 7.29 5.75
N HIS A 205 10.60 8.00 6.64
CA HIS A 205 12.04 7.87 6.84
C HIS A 205 12.32 6.83 7.92
N TYR A 206 13.53 6.30 7.95
CA TYR A 206 13.91 5.21 8.84
C TYR A 206 15.00 5.64 9.80
N CYS A 207 14.85 5.29 11.08
CA CYS A 207 15.86 5.42 12.12
C CYS A 207 16.16 4.03 12.69
N PHE A 208 17.42 3.64 12.64
CA PHE A 208 17.89 2.34 13.08
C PHE A 208 18.93 2.49 14.19
N PHE A 209 18.71 1.82 15.31
CA PHE A 209 19.65 1.76 16.43
C PHE A 209 20.48 0.49 16.32
N ASN A 210 21.76 0.62 15.99
CA ASN A 210 22.64 -0.51 15.76
C ASN A 210 23.18 -1.05 17.09
N LEU A 211 22.79 -2.27 17.43
CA LEU A 211 23.23 -3.03 18.60
C LEU A 211 24.05 -4.27 18.23
N GLY A 212 24.07 -4.67 16.97
CA GLY A 212 24.64 -5.93 16.50
C GLY A 212 25.67 -5.79 15.38
N GLY A 213 26.26 -4.62 15.21
CA GLY A 213 27.31 -4.37 14.24
C GLY A 213 26.83 -4.37 12.77
N ALA A 214 27.77 -4.61 11.84
CA ALA A 214 27.53 -4.51 10.40
C ALA A 214 26.47 -5.48 9.87
N ALA A 215 26.43 -6.69 10.35
CA ALA A 215 25.46 -7.71 9.92
C ALA A 215 24.02 -7.31 10.26
N HIS A 216 23.80 -6.74 11.45
CA HIS A 216 22.50 -6.22 11.87
C HIS A 216 22.07 -5.05 10.97
N GLU A 217 22.96 -4.10 10.71
CA GLU A 217 22.67 -2.96 9.85
C GLU A 217 22.30 -3.39 8.43
N ILE A 218 23.05 -4.30 7.83
CA ILE A 218 22.77 -4.82 6.48
C ILE A 218 21.36 -5.42 6.42
N GLY A 219 21.00 -6.27 7.38
CA GLY A 219 19.68 -6.90 7.43
C GLY A 219 18.54 -5.89 7.53
N VAL A 220 18.68 -4.88 8.39
CA VAL A 220 17.66 -3.83 8.56
C VAL A 220 17.58 -2.91 7.34
N ARG A 221 18.70 -2.57 6.71
CA ARG A 221 18.72 -1.83 5.44
C ARG A 221 17.99 -2.59 4.33
N GLN A 222 18.12 -3.89 4.26
CA GLN A 222 17.42 -4.72 3.28
C GLN A 222 15.89 -4.63 3.46
N VAL A 223 15.39 -4.70 4.68
CA VAL A 223 13.96 -4.55 4.97
C VAL A 223 13.46 -3.16 4.63
N ALA A 224 14.18 -2.12 5.06
CA ALA A 224 13.82 -0.73 4.77
C ALA A 224 13.81 -0.46 3.26
N HIS A 225 14.82 -0.94 2.54
CA HIS A 225 14.89 -0.82 1.07
C HIS A 225 13.74 -1.56 0.40
N TYR A 226 13.41 -2.78 0.84
CA TYR A 226 12.29 -3.56 0.32
C TYR A 226 10.97 -2.79 0.46
N LEU A 227 10.67 -2.27 1.66
CA LEU A 227 9.46 -1.51 1.93
C LEU A 227 9.38 -0.24 1.07
N TRP A 228 10.48 0.51 1.00
CA TRP A 228 10.56 1.70 0.16
C TRP A 228 10.38 1.36 -1.32
N ASN A 229 11.10 0.39 -1.85
CA ASN A 229 11.03 0.01 -3.26
C ASN A 229 9.63 -0.48 -3.65
N ARG A 230 8.99 -1.21 -2.74
CA ARG A 230 7.68 -1.81 -3.02
C ARG A 230 6.51 -0.82 -2.87
N PHE A 231 6.53 0.04 -1.88
CA PHE A 231 5.38 0.89 -1.53
C PHE A 231 5.67 2.39 -1.50
N GLY A 232 6.91 2.80 -1.39
CA GLY A 232 7.30 4.18 -1.13
C GLY A 232 8.20 4.83 -2.17
N SER A 233 8.49 4.18 -3.30
CA SER A 233 9.48 4.62 -4.28
C SER A 233 9.11 5.88 -5.06
N SER A 234 7.90 6.39 -4.91
CA SER A 234 7.49 7.69 -5.43
C SER A 234 8.27 8.87 -4.83
N HIS A 235 8.87 8.68 -3.65
CA HIS A 235 9.59 9.69 -2.91
C HIS A 235 10.95 9.17 -2.45
N ARG A 236 11.94 10.05 -2.39
CA ARG A 236 13.22 9.74 -1.74
C ARG A 236 13.03 9.76 -0.23
N VAL A 237 13.69 8.83 0.46
CA VAL A 237 13.67 8.73 1.92
C VAL A 237 15.08 8.64 2.49
N ARG A 238 15.20 8.86 3.80
CA ARG A 238 16.45 8.75 4.54
C ARG A 238 16.45 7.48 5.37
N PHE A 239 17.62 6.88 5.49
CA PHE A 239 17.93 5.83 6.44
C PHE A 239 19.03 6.32 7.36
N VAL A 240 18.73 6.51 8.64
CA VAL A 240 19.66 7.01 9.64
C VAL A 240 20.02 5.85 10.55
N ALA A 241 21.29 5.44 10.54
CA ALA A 241 21.83 4.43 11.44
C ALA A 241 22.58 5.12 12.59
N ILE A 242 22.28 4.73 13.82
CA ILE A 242 22.89 5.24 15.04
C ILE A 242 23.59 4.09 15.74
N ASN A 243 24.89 4.21 15.98
CA ASN A 243 25.61 3.27 16.82
C ASN A 243 25.15 3.44 18.28
N PHE A 244 24.49 2.42 18.80
CA PHE A 244 23.89 2.44 20.14
C PHE A 244 24.61 1.52 21.14
N GLU A 245 25.66 0.83 20.73
CA GLU A 245 26.48 -0.04 21.58
C GLU A 245 27.03 0.71 22.82
N PRO A 246 27.56 1.95 22.70
CA PRO A 246 28.02 2.69 23.88
C PRO A 246 26.92 2.97 24.92
N VAL A 247 25.70 3.28 24.43
CA VAL A 247 24.53 3.51 25.29
C VAL A 247 24.12 2.23 26.02
N VAL A 248 24.09 1.12 25.29
CA VAL A 248 23.81 -0.21 25.88
C VAL A 248 24.85 -0.57 26.92
N GLY A 249 26.14 -0.33 26.67
CA GLY A 249 27.22 -0.53 27.62
C GLY A 249 26.99 0.22 28.95
N GLU A 250 26.63 1.50 28.87
CA GLU A 250 26.29 2.32 30.02
C GLU A 250 25.06 1.81 30.82
N ILE A 251 24.03 1.36 30.08
CA ILE A 251 22.83 0.80 30.71
C ILE A 251 23.15 -0.48 31.45
N LEU A 252 23.92 -1.38 30.86
CA LEU A 252 24.33 -2.65 31.48
C LEU A 252 25.17 -2.43 32.77
N GLU A 253 25.97 -1.36 32.80
CA GLU A 253 26.83 -1.05 33.93
C GLU A 253 26.07 -0.34 35.07
N LYS A 254 25.12 0.54 34.77
CA LYS A 254 24.57 1.53 35.71
C LYS A 254 23.11 1.35 36.08
N ILE A 255 22.36 0.50 35.32
CA ILE A 255 20.91 0.39 35.49
C ILE A 255 20.55 -0.98 36.05
N ASP A 256 19.61 -1.01 37.00
CA ASP A 256 19.06 -2.25 37.54
C ASP A 256 18.39 -3.09 36.42
N ASP A 257 18.60 -4.41 36.45
CA ASP A 257 18.18 -5.35 35.43
C ASP A 257 16.70 -5.15 35.01
N GLY A 258 15.80 -5.01 35.95
CA GLY A 258 14.38 -4.80 35.72
C GLY A 258 14.03 -3.54 34.91
N GLN A 259 14.86 -2.50 34.98
CA GLN A 259 14.62 -1.17 34.40
C GLN A 259 15.30 -1.02 33.00
N MET A 260 16.26 -1.88 32.68
CA MET A 260 17.11 -1.73 31.48
C MET A 260 16.33 -1.57 30.20
N GLY A 261 15.30 -2.38 29.96
CA GLY A 261 14.49 -2.35 28.74
C GLY A 261 13.75 -1.02 28.55
N VAL A 262 13.18 -0.47 29.62
CA VAL A 262 12.48 0.83 29.58
C VAL A 262 13.48 1.96 29.36
N ILE A 263 14.62 1.95 30.05
CA ILE A 263 15.67 2.97 29.89
C ILE A 263 16.23 2.94 28.45
N LEU A 264 16.48 1.76 27.89
CA LEU A 264 16.93 1.63 26.50
C LEU A 264 15.95 2.30 25.55
N LYS A 265 14.66 2.04 25.67
CA LYS A 265 13.62 2.64 24.85
C LYS A 265 13.51 4.15 25.04
N ARG A 266 13.64 4.64 26.27
CA ARG A 266 13.71 6.08 26.55
C ARG A 266 14.88 6.76 25.84
N MET A 267 16.05 6.14 25.84
CA MET A 267 17.24 6.65 25.15
C MET A 267 17.06 6.62 23.63
N MET A 268 16.43 5.56 23.09
CA MET A 268 16.09 5.49 21.66
C MET A 268 15.13 6.61 21.24
N VAL A 269 14.07 6.85 22.01
CA VAL A 269 13.11 7.95 21.73
C VAL A 269 13.80 9.31 21.79
N ARG A 270 14.65 9.57 22.78
CA ARG A 270 15.41 10.82 22.87
C ARG A 270 16.30 11.03 21.64
N ALA A 271 17.03 10.01 21.24
CA ALA A 271 17.91 10.08 20.06
C ALA A 271 17.11 10.26 18.77
N ALA A 272 16.05 9.49 18.58
CA ALA A 272 15.17 9.61 17.42
C ALA A 272 14.50 10.99 17.35
N SER A 273 14.08 11.57 18.47
CA SER A 273 13.50 12.91 18.53
C SER A 273 14.48 13.98 18.04
N LYS A 274 15.76 13.88 18.40
CA LYS A 274 16.80 14.78 17.88
C LYS A 274 17.02 14.61 16.37
N VAL A 275 16.95 13.39 15.88
CA VAL A 275 17.01 13.14 14.42
C VAL A 275 15.80 13.75 13.72
N ALA A 276 14.60 13.55 14.27
CA ALA A 276 13.36 14.13 13.73
C ALA A 276 13.44 15.67 13.70
N GLU A 277 13.86 16.31 14.77
CA GLU A 277 14.06 17.76 14.85
C GLU A 277 15.05 18.25 13.78
N ARG A 278 16.20 17.60 13.64
CA ARG A 278 17.23 17.94 12.63
C ARG A 278 16.71 17.90 11.21
N TYR A 279 15.78 16.99 10.90
CA TYR A 279 15.22 16.84 9.56
C TYR A 279 13.83 17.47 9.38
N GLY A 280 13.32 18.17 10.40
CA GLY A 280 12.00 18.80 10.35
C GLY A 280 10.85 17.79 10.29
N VAL A 281 11.03 16.60 10.86
CA VAL A 281 10.00 15.55 10.93
C VAL A 281 9.22 15.70 12.23
N GLN A 282 7.90 15.62 12.15
CA GLN A 282 7.03 15.95 13.28
C GLN A 282 6.69 14.78 14.20
N ALA A 283 6.80 13.55 13.70
CA ALA A 283 6.39 12.36 14.43
C ALA A 283 7.35 11.19 14.27
N LEU A 284 7.46 10.41 15.35
CA LEU A 284 8.08 9.08 15.34
C LEU A 284 7.02 8.02 15.12
N VAL A 285 7.41 6.89 14.55
CA VAL A 285 6.57 5.70 14.42
C VAL A 285 7.26 4.53 15.09
N THR A 286 6.54 3.81 15.95
CA THR A 286 7.02 2.59 16.59
C THR A 286 6.06 1.43 16.33
N GLY A 287 6.56 0.21 16.41
CA GLY A 287 5.78 -1.02 16.26
C GLY A 287 5.23 -1.60 17.55
N GLU A 288 5.12 -0.81 18.60
CA GLU A 288 4.68 -1.26 19.92
C GLU A 288 3.20 -1.69 19.91
N ALA A 289 2.92 -2.83 20.55
CA ALA A 289 1.57 -3.34 20.80
C ALA A 289 1.37 -3.52 22.31
N LEU A 290 0.23 -3.06 22.82
CA LEU A 290 -0.02 -3.03 24.27
C LEU A 290 0.02 -4.44 24.86
N GLY A 291 0.87 -4.62 25.87
CA GLY A 291 1.00 -5.89 26.62
C GLY A 291 1.76 -7.00 25.88
N GLN A 292 2.32 -6.75 24.71
CA GLN A 292 3.05 -7.79 23.95
C GLN A 292 4.34 -8.24 24.68
N VAL A 293 5.07 -7.29 25.24
CA VAL A 293 6.25 -7.54 26.09
C VAL A 293 6.23 -6.58 27.29
N SER A 294 7.11 -6.83 28.27
CA SER A 294 7.16 -6.08 29.55
C SER A 294 7.30 -4.57 29.38
N SER A 295 8.04 -4.09 28.38
CA SER A 295 8.19 -2.65 28.12
C SER A 295 6.96 -2.00 27.50
N GLN A 296 5.97 -2.77 27.07
CA GLN A 296 4.76 -2.31 26.37
C GLN A 296 3.51 -2.31 27.26
N THR A 297 3.66 -2.24 28.55
CA THR A 297 2.54 -1.94 29.47
C THR A 297 2.22 -0.44 29.45
N LEU A 298 1.02 -0.05 29.84
CA LEU A 298 0.63 1.38 29.88
C LEU A 298 1.58 2.20 30.76
N THR A 299 1.94 1.66 31.91
CA THR A 299 2.89 2.32 32.82
C THR A 299 4.23 2.56 32.15
N ASN A 300 4.80 1.54 31.54
CA ASN A 300 6.09 1.64 30.87
C ASN A 300 6.05 2.51 29.62
N LEU A 301 5.00 2.42 28.81
CA LEU A 301 4.81 3.29 27.64
C LEU A 301 4.72 4.76 28.02
N ARG A 302 4.02 5.09 29.13
CA ARG A 302 3.96 6.45 29.65
C ARG A 302 5.34 6.98 30.03
N LEU A 303 6.16 6.14 30.69
CA LEU A 303 7.53 6.53 31.05
C LEU A 303 8.42 6.71 29.83
N ILE A 304 8.23 5.89 28.79
CA ILE A 304 8.94 6.02 27.52
C ILE A 304 8.56 7.31 26.82
N ASP A 305 7.29 7.67 26.81
CA ASP A 305 6.80 8.90 26.17
C ASP A 305 7.29 10.18 26.85
N ASN A 306 7.41 10.18 28.16
CA ASN A 306 7.76 11.37 28.95
C ASN A 306 9.16 11.95 28.69
N VAL A 307 9.95 11.34 27.81
CA VAL A 307 11.32 11.83 27.51
C VAL A 307 11.38 12.84 26.36
N SER A 308 10.28 13.03 25.65
CA SER A 308 10.23 13.89 24.46
C SER A 308 8.81 14.41 24.23
N ASP A 309 8.72 15.62 23.70
CA ASP A 309 7.45 16.21 23.24
C ASP A 309 7.12 15.81 21.78
N THR A 310 7.98 15.03 21.12
CA THR A 310 7.74 14.54 19.77
C THR A 310 6.58 13.55 19.77
N LEU A 311 5.60 13.75 18.87
CA LEU A 311 4.47 12.84 18.72
C LEU A 311 4.96 11.43 18.37
N ILE A 312 4.49 10.43 19.10
CA ILE A 312 4.78 9.02 18.80
C ILE A 312 3.51 8.34 18.30
N LEU A 313 3.55 7.87 17.06
CA LEU A 313 2.47 7.10 16.44
C LEU A 313 2.73 5.62 16.65
N ARG A 314 1.71 4.92 17.15
CA ARG A 314 1.73 3.47 17.39
C ARG A 314 0.60 2.77 16.63
N PRO A 315 0.77 2.52 15.33
CA PRO A 315 -0.31 1.95 14.52
C PRO A 315 -0.79 0.58 15.00
N LEU A 316 0.08 -0.17 15.68
CA LEU A 316 -0.17 -1.54 16.12
C LEU A 316 -0.60 -1.65 17.59
N ILE A 317 -0.89 -0.55 18.26
CA ILE A 317 -1.08 -0.53 19.72
C ILE A 317 -2.15 -1.53 20.21
N SER A 318 -3.19 -1.79 19.42
CA SER A 318 -4.29 -2.70 19.75
C SER A 318 -4.31 -3.98 18.91
N TYR A 319 -3.24 -4.28 18.18
CA TYR A 319 -3.15 -5.45 17.31
C TYR A 319 -2.61 -6.67 18.05
N ASP A 320 -3.19 -7.84 17.77
CA ASP A 320 -2.66 -9.12 18.20
C ASP A 320 -1.45 -9.51 17.35
N LYS A 321 -0.55 -10.31 17.90
CA LYS A 321 0.65 -10.77 17.20
C LYS A 321 0.32 -11.52 15.91
N GLU A 322 -0.74 -12.33 15.93
CA GLU A 322 -1.20 -13.07 14.75
C GLU A 322 -1.61 -12.13 13.61
N HIS A 323 -2.35 -11.06 13.90
CA HIS A 323 -2.71 -10.05 12.90
C HIS A 323 -1.48 -9.36 12.30
N ILE A 324 -0.50 -9.04 13.14
CA ILE A 324 0.75 -8.41 12.68
C ILE A 324 1.53 -9.36 11.75
N ILE A 325 1.64 -10.64 12.11
CA ILE A 325 2.30 -11.65 11.27
C ILE A 325 1.56 -11.81 9.93
N ASN A 326 0.23 -11.84 9.94
CA ASN A 326 -0.57 -11.92 8.71
C ASN A 326 -0.36 -10.70 7.82
N LEU A 327 -0.30 -9.50 8.38
CA LEU A 327 0.04 -8.29 7.63
C LEU A 327 1.45 -8.34 7.07
N ALA A 328 2.43 -8.79 7.86
CA ALA A 328 3.81 -8.97 7.40
C ALA A 328 3.89 -9.94 6.21
N ARG A 329 3.11 -11.02 6.24
CA ARG A 329 2.98 -11.96 5.12
C ARG A 329 2.39 -11.31 3.87
N GLN A 330 1.31 -10.55 4.03
CA GLN A 330 0.65 -9.84 2.93
C GLN A 330 1.56 -8.81 2.25
N ILE A 331 2.34 -8.06 3.03
CA ILE A 331 3.26 -7.05 2.50
C ILE A 331 4.63 -7.62 2.09
N GLY A 332 4.91 -8.89 2.42
CA GLY A 332 6.12 -9.61 2.02
C GLY A 332 7.33 -9.41 2.93
N THR A 333 7.14 -8.94 4.18
CA THR A 333 8.24 -8.76 5.15
C THR A 333 8.42 -9.94 6.11
N GLU A 334 7.56 -10.95 6.05
CA GLU A 334 7.59 -12.10 6.98
C GLU A 334 8.94 -12.82 6.99
N ASP A 335 9.50 -13.12 5.82
CA ASP A 335 10.75 -13.88 5.72
C ASP A 335 11.94 -13.08 6.28
N PHE A 336 11.99 -11.78 6.03
CA PHE A 336 12.98 -10.90 6.64
C PHE A 336 12.89 -10.93 8.17
N ALA A 337 11.68 -10.83 8.71
CA ALA A 337 11.46 -10.79 10.15
C ALA A 337 11.81 -12.12 10.82
N ARG A 338 11.50 -13.26 10.20
CA ARG A 338 11.81 -14.59 10.73
C ARG A 338 13.30 -14.88 10.79
N THR A 339 14.09 -14.31 9.90
CA THR A 339 15.54 -14.52 9.84
C THR A 339 16.34 -13.48 10.61
N MET A 340 15.68 -12.42 11.08
CA MET A 340 16.32 -11.32 11.85
C MET A 340 16.55 -11.74 13.29
N PRO A 341 17.80 -11.73 13.81
CA PRO A 341 18.06 -11.96 15.23
C PRO A 341 17.46 -10.85 16.10
N GLU A 342 16.97 -11.22 17.28
CA GLU A 342 16.53 -10.26 18.27
C GLU A 342 17.72 -9.67 19.04
N TYR A 343 17.90 -8.36 18.97
CA TYR A 343 18.96 -7.65 19.67
C TYR A 343 18.46 -6.87 20.89
N CYS A 344 17.25 -6.35 20.86
CA CYS A 344 16.69 -5.50 21.93
C CYS A 344 16.06 -6.29 23.08
N GLY A 345 15.60 -7.51 22.85
CA GLY A 345 14.92 -8.34 23.84
C GLY A 345 15.83 -8.98 24.89
N VAL A 346 17.15 -8.90 24.71
CA VAL A 346 18.14 -9.66 25.49
C VAL A 346 18.83 -8.80 26.56
N ILE A 347 18.51 -7.49 26.65
CA ILE A 347 19.20 -6.57 27.57
C ILE A 347 18.92 -6.85 29.06
N SER A 348 17.75 -7.38 29.39
CA SER A 348 17.32 -7.66 30.76
C SER A 348 16.95 -9.13 30.93
N LYS A 349 17.33 -9.73 32.06
CA LYS A 349 16.96 -11.09 32.45
C LYS A 349 15.60 -11.17 33.14
N SER A 350 15.23 -10.13 33.86
CA SER A 350 13.99 -10.04 34.66
C SER A 350 13.33 -8.67 34.50
N PRO A 351 12.82 -8.37 33.29
CA PRO A 351 12.27 -7.04 33.01
C PRO A 351 11.00 -6.77 33.80
N THR A 352 10.87 -5.54 34.31
CA THR A 352 9.69 -5.11 35.05
C THR A 352 8.54 -4.71 34.11
N VAL A 353 7.33 -5.03 34.51
CA VAL A 353 6.08 -4.54 33.85
C VAL A 353 5.64 -3.18 34.39
N LYS A 354 6.27 -2.70 35.49
CA LYS A 354 5.96 -1.43 36.16
C LYS A 354 7.25 -0.78 36.62
N ALA A 355 7.90 -0.05 35.74
CA ALA A 355 9.08 0.72 36.02
C ALA A 355 8.76 1.93 36.93
N VAL A 356 9.75 2.44 37.67
CA VAL A 356 9.65 3.58 38.58
C VAL A 356 10.63 4.69 38.18
#